data_6905b9bf2c8a3c761a965971424bc9fb
#
_entry.id   6905b9bf2c8a3c761a965971424bc9fb
#
_cell.length_a   1.000
_cell.length_b   1.000
_cell.length_c   1.000
_cell.angle_alpha   90.00
_cell.angle_beta   90.00
_cell.angle_gamma   90.00
#
_symmetry.space_group_name_H-M   'P 1'
#
loop_
_entity.id
_entity.type
_entity.pdbx_description
1 polymer ?
#
loop_
_entity_poly.entity_id
_entity_poly.type
_entity_poly.pdbx_seq_one_letter_code
_entity_poly.pdbx_strand_id
1 'polypeptide(L)'
;MKSVSVYAITRNQNLKSLQKAEQHLSGREYPLKIREWELASMRELIKQLEVHMQDVYVLRFFYSFQIPRLGKEFDLIQIKEDQILNIELKSGTVSDEAIRKQLIQNRYYLSVLGRPIRSYTYISSQNRLVRLTNHDHIVDAGWDELCADLQNDSCDYEGDIEELFQAEWYLISPLEEPDRFLRKEYFLTSQQRDIERQILRKMKAKEGQYFWFSGLPGTGKTLLLYDIAMKLSRRRSVCIIHCGESGKKWKILHERLRRIDFLSDTQIEEKTDLRSYYAILVDEVHLLSTEKLKLLTETNVVCPIIFSSDYEDMIAEEELGESIGKTLERLPAIQTFRLTNRIRTNAELSSFIQNLMHLPGKSNHRSYPHVEIVYANNRKEAENLLLGYSSRGYLNKEEAPEVKSAAVREVERLAVLLDERYY
;
A
#
# COMPACT_ATOMS: atom_id res chain seq x y z
N MET A 1 -16.92 -9.94 -2.31
CA MET A 1 -17.12 -10.27 -3.75
C MET A 1 -17.04 -11.78 -3.97
N LYS A 2 -17.95 -12.38 -4.77
CA LYS A 2 -18.00 -13.83 -5.06
C LYS A 2 -17.46 -14.17 -6.44
N SER A 3 -17.04 -15.41 -6.65
CA SER A 3 -16.60 -15.92 -7.95
C SER A 3 -17.78 -16.01 -8.94
N VAL A 4 -17.48 -15.82 -10.22
CA VAL A 4 -18.47 -15.85 -11.31
C VAL A 4 -18.03 -16.80 -12.43
N SER A 5 -18.98 -17.35 -13.17
CA SER A 5 -18.66 -18.14 -14.37
C SER A 5 -18.22 -17.20 -15.50
N VAL A 6 -16.95 -17.24 -15.87
CA VAL A 6 -16.41 -16.45 -17.00
C VAL A 6 -17.03 -16.92 -18.33
N TYR A 7 -17.36 -18.22 -18.44
CA TYR A 7 -18.12 -18.73 -19.57
C TYR A 7 -19.45 -17.99 -19.74
N ALA A 8 -20.25 -17.89 -18.69
CA ALA A 8 -21.54 -17.20 -18.72
C ALA A 8 -21.41 -15.70 -19.04
N ILE A 9 -20.42 -15.04 -18.48
CA ILE A 9 -20.13 -13.62 -18.75
C ILE A 9 -19.80 -13.41 -20.23
N THR A 10 -18.95 -14.24 -20.83
CA THR A 10 -18.48 -14.07 -22.20
C THR A 10 -19.56 -14.30 -23.27
N ARG A 11 -20.69 -14.95 -22.94
CA ARG A 11 -21.82 -15.17 -23.86
C ARG A 11 -22.70 -13.92 -24.01
N ASN A 12 -22.66 -12.99 -23.10
CA ASN A 12 -23.42 -11.76 -23.21
C ASN A 12 -22.74 -10.76 -24.17
N GLN A 13 -23.49 -10.22 -25.12
CA GLN A 13 -22.96 -9.29 -26.13
C GLN A 13 -23.15 -7.82 -25.78
N ASN A 14 -24.06 -7.51 -24.85
CA ASN A 14 -24.34 -6.14 -24.42
C ASN A 14 -23.55 -5.78 -23.15
N LEU A 15 -22.59 -4.87 -23.27
CA LEU A 15 -21.73 -4.46 -22.15
C LEU A 15 -22.51 -3.96 -20.92
N LYS A 16 -23.61 -3.20 -21.12
CA LYS A 16 -24.41 -2.68 -20.00
C LYS A 16 -25.15 -3.82 -19.27
N SER A 17 -25.70 -4.75 -20.02
CA SER A 17 -26.35 -5.94 -19.44
C SER A 17 -25.34 -6.84 -18.76
N LEU A 18 -24.15 -6.98 -19.34
CA LEU A 18 -23.03 -7.72 -18.75
C LEU A 18 -22.58 -7.12 -17.43
N GLN A 19 -22.36 -5.80 -17.36
CA GLN A 19 -21.97 -5.11 -16.13
C GLN A 19 -22.97 -5.32 -14.99
N LYS A 20 -24.30 -5.25 -15.31
CA LYS A 20 -25.35 -5.51 -14.32
C LYS A 20 -25.39 -6.98 -13.88
N ALA A 21 -25.24 -7.90 -14.81
CA ALA A 21 -25.21 -9.33 -14.52
C ALA A 21 -23.99 -9.69 -13.66
N GLU A 22 -22.80 -9.20 -14.03
CA GLU A 22 -21.57 -9.41 -13.26
C GLU A 22 -21.73 -8.85 -11.85
N GLN A 23 -22.19 -7.61 -11.70
CA GLN A 23 -22.41 -6.98 -10.39
C GLN A 23 -23.36 -7.81 -9.52
N HIS A 24 -24.46 -8.28 -10.09
CA HIS A 24 -25.42 -9.09 -9.34
C HIS A 24 -24.85 -10.45 -8.93
N LEU A 25 -24.13 -11.13 -9.85
CA LEU A 25 -23.56 -12.46 -9.61
C LEU A 25 -22.37 -12.41 -8.64
N SER A 26 -21.51 -11.38 -8.77
CA SER A 26 -20.33 -11.21 -7.93
C SER A 26 -20.65 -10.58 -6.56
N GLY A 27 -21.80 -9.94 -6.43
CA GLY A 27 -22.18 -9.19 -5.23
C GLY A 27 -21.38 -7.90 -5.04
N ARG A 28 -20.82 -7.32 -6.10
CA ARG A 28 -20.10 -6.02 -6.00
C ARG A 28 -21.06 -4.89 -5.65
N GLU A 29 -20.57 -3.97 -4.83
CA GLU A 29 -21.33 -2.76 -4.48
C GLU A 29 -21.55 -1.85 -5.71
N TYR A 30 -20.53 -1.74 -6.58
CA TYR A 30 -20.58 -0.89 -7.78
C TYR A 30 -20.31 -1.71 -9.06
N PRO A 31 -20.95 -1.32 -10.20
CA PRO A 31 -20.73 -2.01 -11.46
C PRO A 31 -19.27 -1.83 -11.94
N LEU A 32 -18.66 -2.94 -12.36
CA LEU A 32 -17.32 -2.95 -12.93
C LEU A 32 -17.29 -2.26 -14.30
N LYS A 33 -16.29 -1.41 -14.53
CA LYS A 33 -16.07 -0.84 -15.88
C LYS A 33 -15.32 -1.85 -16.75
N ILE A 34 -16.06 -2.74 -17.40
CA ILE A 34 -15.50 -3.73 -18.33
C ILE A 34 -15.10 -3.03 -19.63
N ARG A 35 -13.89 -3.32 -20.11
CA ARG A 35 -13.37 -2.81 -21.39
C ARG A 35 -13.65 -3.82 -22.50
N GLU A 36 -13.94 -3.33 -23.72
CA GLU A 36 -14.25 -4.21 -24.87
C GLU A 36 -13.11 -5.18 -25.20
N TRP A 37 -11.87 -4.73 -25.16
CA TRP A 37 -10.70 -5.56 -25.42
C TRP A 37 -10.51 -6.68 -24.40
N GLU A 38 -10.87 -6.42 -23.16
CA GLU A 38 -10.78 -7.36 -22.06
C GLU A 38 -11.81 -8.49 -22.22
N LEU A 39 -13.05 -8.11 -22.53
CA LEU A 39 -14.10 -9.06 -22.86
C LEU A 39 -13.73 -9.90 -24.11
N ALA A 40 -13.15 -9.27 -25.13
CA ALA A 40 -12.68 -9.98 -26.32
C ALA A 40 -11.57 -11.00 -25.97
N SER A 41 -10.60 -10.61 -25.14
CA SER A 41 -9.53 -11.50 -24.69
C SER A 41 -10.06 -12.68 -23.85
N MET A 42 -11.05 -12.43 -22.98
CA MET A 42 -11.72 -13.51 -22.23
C MET A 42 -12.47 -14.48 -23.16
N ARG A 43 -13.16 -13.96 -24.19
CA ARG A 43 -13.85 -14.82 -25.17
C ARG A 43 -12.88 -15.73 -25.93
N GLU A 44 -11.74 -15.20 -26.33
CA GLU A 44 -10.72 -16.00 -27.01
C GLU A 44 -10.10 -17.03 -26.05
N LEU A 45 -9.84 -16.66 -24.78
CA LEU A 45 -9.39 -17.62 -23.75
C LEU A 45 -10.40 -18.77 -23.59
N ILE A 46 -11.69 -18.46 -23.44
CA ILE A 46 -12.74 -19.48 -23.29
C ILE A 46 -12.82 -20.39 -24.51
N LYS A 47 -12.74 -19.84 -25.75
CA LYS A 47 -12.71 -20.66 -26.98
C LYS A 47 -11.53 -21.64 -26.99
N GLN A 48 -10.35 -21.21 -26.53
CA GLN A 48 -9.21 -22.10 -26.47
C GLN A 48 -9.44 -23.20 -25.41
N LEU A 49 -10.00 -22.84 -24.24
CA LEU A 49 -10.32 -23.83 -23.21
C LEU A 49 -11.37 -24.85 -23.69
N GLU A 50 -12.41 -24.43 -24.48
CA GLU A 50 -13.42 -25.31 -25.05
C GLU A 50 -12.82 -26.38 -26.01
N VAL A 51 -11.63 -26.13 -26.59
CA VAL A 51 -10.93 -27.11 -27.43
C VAL A 51 -10.24 -28.19 -26.60
N HIS A 52 -9.75 -27.83 -25.40
CA HIS A 52 -8.90 -28.70 -24.59
C HIS A 52 -9.60 -29.31 -23.36
N MET A 53 -10.79 -28.82 -22.97
CA MET A 53 -11.56 -29.37 -21.86
C MET A 53 -13.06 -29.29 -22.12
N GLN A 54 -13.82 -30.27 -21.56
CA GLN A 54 -15.28 -30.35 -21.80
C GLN A 54 -16.08 -29.40 -20.86
N ASP A 55 -15.65 -29.25 -19.63
CA ASP A 55 -16.45 -28.62 -18.57
C ASP A 55 -16.07 -27.15 -18.30
N VAL A 56 -15.78 -26.38 -19.37
CA VAL A 56 -15.40 -24.95 -19.27
C VAL A 56 -16.49 -24.11 -18.59
N TYR A 57 -17.76 -24.49 -18.73
CA TYR A 57 -18.90 -23.76 -18.18
C TYR A 57 -19.01 -23.80 -16.65
N VAL A 58 -18.39 -24.78 -15.99
CA VAL A 58 -18.35 -24.86 -14.51
C VAL A 58 -17.26 -24.00 -13.89
N LEU A 59 -16.27 -23.57 -14.68
CA LEU A 59 -15.15 -22.79 -14.18
C LEU A 59 -15.61 -21.46 -13.60
N ARG A 60 -15.22 -21.20 -12.38
CA ARG A 60 -15.53 -19.97 -11.65
C ARG A 60 -14.26 -19.21 -11.33
N PHE A 61 -14.31 -17.88 -11.52
CA PHE A 61 -13.20 -16.99 -11.21
C PHE A 61 -13.68 -15.77 -10.46
N PHE A 62 -12.83 -15.22 -9.62
CA PHE A 62 -12.94 -13.86 -9.15
C PHE A 62 -12.40 -12.96 -10.26
N TYR A 63 -13.31 -12.30 -10.99
CA TYR A 63 -12.98 -11.48 -12.15
C TYR A 63 -12.69 -10.04 -11.76
N SER A 64 -11.58 -9.47 -12.26
CA SER A 64 -11.15 -8.10 -11.98
C SER A 64 -11.21 -7.77 -10.48
N PHE A 65 -10.61 -8.66 -9.67
CA PHE A 65 -10.53 -8.47 -8.23
C PHE A 65 -9.44 -7.47 -7.89
N GLN A 66 -9.79 -6.45 -7.11
CA GLN A 66 -8.85 -5.47 -6.59
C GLN A 66 -8.69 -5.66 -5.09
N ILE A 67 -7.45 -5.89 -4.63
CA ILE A 67 -7.19 -5.97 -3.18
C ILE A 67 -7.58 -4.65 -2.53
N PRO A 68 -8.47 -4.67 -1.53
CA PRO A 68 -8.89 -3.47 -0.83
C PRO A 68 -7.69 -2.64 -0.34
N ARG A 69 -7.76 -1.31 -0.49
CA ARG A 69 -6.75 -0.33 -0.07
C ARG A 69 -5.37 -0.42 -0.76
N LEU A 70 -4.97 -1.56 -1.33
CA LEU A 70 -3.69 -1.70 -2.03
C LEU A 70 -3.74 -1.28 -3.50
N GLY A 71 -4.92 -1.22 -4.09
CA GLY A 71 -5.11 -0.87 -5.50
C GLY A 71 -4.50 -1.87 -6.49
N LYS A 72 -4.15 -3.08 -6.03
CA LYS A 72 -3.64 -4.15 -6.88
C LYS A 72 -4.81 -4.93 -7.48
N GLU A 73 -4.90 -4.93 -8.79
CA GLU A 73 -5.92 -5.62 -9.57
C GLU A 73 -5.36 -6.91 -10.18
N PHE A 74 -6.23 -7.91 -10.28
CA PHE A 74 -6.00 -9.20 -10.94
C PHE A 74 -7.14 -9.45 -11.93
N ASP A 75 -6.81 -9.87 -13.12
CA ASP A 75 -7.83 -10.09 -14.15
C ASP A 75 -8.71 -11.30 -13.81
N LEU A 76 -8.14 -12.48 -13.63
CA LEU A 76 -8.84 -13.71 -13.25
C LEU A 76 -8.09 -14.45 -12.16
N ILE A 77 -8.77 -14.73 -11.05
CA ILE A 77 -8.25 -15.58 -9.97
C ILE A 77 -9.21 -16.73 -9.73
N GLN A 78 -8.70 -17.96 -9.71
CA GLN A 78 -9.37 -19.11 -9.14
C GLN A 78 -8.67 -19.48 -7.82
N ILE A 79 -9.43 -19.65 -6.76
CA ILE A 79 -8.92 -20.06 -5.44
C ILE A 79 -9.52 -21.41 -5.11
N LYS A 80 -8.68 -22.39 -4.91
CA LYS A 80 -9.04 -23.72 -4.43
C LYS A 80 -8.41 -23.97 -3.06
N GLU A 81 -8.80 -25.03 -2.39
CA GLU A 81 -8.27 -25.35 -1.06
C GLU A 81 -6.74 -25.53 -1.06
N ASP A 82 -6.18 -26.11 -2.09
CA ASP A 82 -4.76 -26.47 -2.20
C ASP A 82 -3.95 -25.59 -3.16
N GLN A 83 -4.59 -24.75 -3.99
CA GLN A 83 -3.88 -23.88 -4.93
C GLN A 83 -4.61 -22.58 -5.25
N ILE A 84 -3.85 -21.64 -5.79
CA ILE A 84 -4.36 -20.40 -6.38
C ILE A 84 -3.89 -20.34 -7.82
N LEU A 85 -4.81 -20.09 -8.72
CA LEU A 85 -4.51 -19.89 -10.15
C LEU A 85 -4.83 -18.45 -10.51
N ASN A 86 -3.85 -17.76 -11.10
CA ASN A 86 -3.98 -16.38 -11.57
C ASN A 86 -3.73 -16.35 -13.08
N ILE A 87 -4.67 -15.80 -13.84
CA ILE A 87 -4.53 -15.57 -15.28
C ILE A 87 -4.65 -14.08 -15.56
N GLU A 88 -3.61 -13.51 -16.17
CA GLU A 88 -3.62 -12.15 -16.70
C GLU A 88 -3.97 -12.14 -18.18
N LEU A 89 -4.75 -11.15 -18.61
CA LEU A 89 -5.19 -11.00 -19.99
C LEU A 89 -4.45 -9.86 -20.67
N LYS A 90 -3.97 -10.10 -21.88
CA LYS A 90 -3.34 -9.08 -22.74
C LYS A 90 -3.94 -9.15 -24.14
N SER A 91 -4.34 -8.00 -24.68
CA SER A 91 -4.89 -7.91 -26.05
C SER A 91 -3.84 -7.62 -27.10
N GLY A 92 -2.72 -7.01 -26.72
CA GLY A 92 -1.63 -6.60 -27.60
C GLY A 92 -0.29 -7.23 -27.26
N THR A 93 0.73 -6.95 -28.06
CA THR A 93 2.09 -7.42 -27.84
C THR A 93 2.69 -6.81 -26.58
N VAL A 94 3.15 -7.66 -25.67
CA VAL A 94 3.80 -7.29 -24.41
C VAL A 94 5.10 -8.07 -24.29
N SER A 95 6.17 -7.44 -23.84
CA SER A 95 7.46 -8.11 -23.64
C SER A 95 7.39 -9.12 -22.47
N ASP A 96 8.12 -10.23 -22.61
CA ASP A 96 8.21 -11.25 -21.56
C ASP A 96 8.73 -10.68 -20.23
N GLU A 97 9.59 -9.67 -20.27
CA GLU A 97 10.07 -8.99 -19.07
C GLU A 97 8.94 -8.21 -18.36
N ALA A 98 8.04 -7.56 -19.09
CA ALA A 98 6.89 -6.87 -18.51
C ALA A 98 5.90 -7.87 -17.90
N ILE A 99 5.63 -8.98 -18.58
CA ILE A 99 4.81 -10.08 -18.08
C ILE A 99 5.44 -10.68 -16.82
N ARG A 100 6.72 -10.99 -16.87
CA ARG A 100 7.49 -11.51 -15.74
C ARG A 100 7.36 -10.61 -14.51
N LYS A 101 7.56 -9.31 -14.67
CA LYS A 101 7.45 -8.32 -13.59
C LYS A 101 6.04 -8.31 -12.98
N GLN A 102 5.01 -8.35 -13.83
CA GLN A 102 3.61 -8.38 -13.39
C GLN A 102 3.28 -9.67 -12.63
N LEU A 103 3.62 -10.84 -13.16
CA LEU A 103 3.31 -12.13 -12.51
C LEU A 103 4.09 -12.34 -11.20
N ILE A 104 5.34 -11.88 -11.10
CA ILE A 104 6.09 -11.88 -9.83
C ILE A 104 5.39 -10.98 -8.80
N GLN A 105 4.89 -9.83 -9.23
CA GLN A 105 4.15 -8.94 -8.35
C GLN A 105 2.83 -9.58 -7.90
N ASN A 106 2.10 -10.22 -8.81
CA ASN A 106 0.85 -10.91 -8.49
C ASN A 106 1.10 -12.03 -7.46
N ARG A 107 2.10 -12.88 -7.73
CA ARG A 107 2.49 -13.95 -6.80
C ARG A 107 2.86 -13.43 -5.41
N TYR A 108 3.54 -12.28 -5.33
CA TYR A 108 3.86 -11.66 -4.05
C TYR A 108 2.60 -11.35 -3.23
N TYR A 109 1.57 -10.75 -3.82
CA TYR A 109 0.35 -10.43 -3.10
C TYR A 109 -0.52 -11.65 -2.78
N LEU A 110 -0.56 -12.63 -3.67
CA LEU A 110 -1.32 -13.86 -3.46
C LEU A 110 -0.66 -14.80 -2.45
N SER A 111 0.65 -14.65 -2.19
CA SER A 111 1.40 -15.52 -1.26
C SER A 111 0.92 -15.43 0.19
N VAL A 112 0.18 -14.39 0.58
CA VAL A 112 -0.44 -14.25 1.90
C VAL A 112 -1.40 -15.40 2.21
N LEU A 113 -2.01 -15.97 1.17
CA LEU A 113 -2.99 -17.06 1.32
C LEU A 113 -2.33 -18.42 1.65
N GLY A 114 -0.98 -18.49 1.66
CA GLY A 114 -0.24 -19.67 2.09
C GLY A 114 -0.39 -20.91 1.19
N ARG A 115 -0.89 -20.74 -0.03
CA ARG A 115 -1.16 -21.82 -1.00
C ARG A 115 -0.21 -21.73 -2.18
N PRO A 116 0.14 -22.85 -2.86
CA PRO A 116 0.83 -22.84 -4.15
C PRO A 116 0.13 -21.97 -5.17
N ILE A 117 0.92 -21.14 -5.89
CA ILE A 117 0.38 -20.17 -6.84
C ILE A 117 0.83 -20.55 -8.25
N ARG A 118 -0.14 -20.74 -9.14
CA ARG A 118 0.04 -20.92 -10.58
C ARG A 118 -0.29 -19.61 -11.28
N SER A 119 0.66 -19.05 -12.01
CA SER A 119 0.51 -17.73 -12.65
C SER A 119 0.72 -17.82 -14.14
N TYR A 120 -0.31 -17.44 -14.88
CA TYR A 120 -0.37 -17.46 -16.34
C TYR A 120 -0.64 -16.06 -16.90
N THR A 121 -0.23 -15.84 -18.14
CA THR A 121 -0.69 -14.71 -18.97
C THR A 121 -1.13 -15.23 -20.32
N TYR A 122 -2.33 -14.85 -20.75
CA TYR A 122 -2.84 -15.11 -22.06
C TYR A 122 -2.80 -13.85 -22.92
N ILE A 123 -2.14 -13.93 -24.09
CA ILE A 123 -1.99 -12.86 -25.06
C ILE A 123 -2.88 -13.17 -26.26
N SER A 124 -4.08 -12.58 -26.29
CA SER A 124 -5.11 -12.94 -27.27
C SER A 124 -4.74 -12.63 -28.73
N SER A 125 -3.99 -11.55 -28.99
CA SER A 125 -3.53 -11.19 -30.33
C SER A 125 -2.58 -12.21 -30.96
N GLN A 126 -1.91 -13.03 -30.14
CA GLN A 126 -0.92 -14.02 -30.59
C GLN A 126 -1.37 -15.45 -30.29
N ASN A 127 -2.52 -15.64 -29.67
CA ASN A 127 -2.97 -16.92 -29.12
C ASN A 127 -1.86 -17.60 -28.29
N ARG A 128 -1.07 -16.79 -27.56
CA ARG A 128 0.09 -17.24 -26.79
C ARG A 128 -0.26 -17.32 -25.31
N LEU A 129 -0.02 -18.48 -24.72
CA LEU A 129 -0.13 -18.72 -23.29
C LEU A 129 1.28 -18.86 -22.72
N VAL A 130 1.56 -18.11 -21.65
CA VAL A 130 2.84 -18.20 -20.94
C VAL A 130 2.59 -18.38 -19.44
N ARG A 131 3.56 -18.94 -18.75
CA ARG A 131 3.51 -19.08 -17.29
C ARG A 131 4.79 -18.62 -16.62
N LEU A 132 4.66 -18.25 -15.35
CA LEU A 132 5.78 -17.96 -14.48
C LEU A 132 6.24 -19.23 -13.75
N THR A 133 7.52 -19.58 -13.92
CA THR A 133 8.12 -20.71 -13.19
C THR A 133 8.44 -20.33 -11.73
N ASN A 134 8.77 -21.34 -10.89
CA ASN A 134 9.19 -21.12 -9.51
C ASN A 134 10.52 -20.34 -9.42
N HIS A 135 11.33 -20.33 -10.48
CA HIS A 135 12.59 -19.60 -10.57
C HIS A 135 12.45 -18.23 -11.24
N ASP A 136 11.24 -17.70 -11.32
CA ASP A 136 10.96 -16.37 -11.89
C ASP A 136 11.25 -16.23 -13.39
N HIS A 137 11.17 -17.29 -14.16
CA HIS A 137 11.28 -17.24 -15.62
C HIS A 137 9.92 -17.36 -16.29
N ILE A 138 9.75 -16.65 -17.42
CA ILE A 138 8.60 -16.83 -18.31
C ILE A 138 8.94 -17.94 -19.29
N VAL A 139 8.03 -18.87 -19.42
CA VAL A 139 8.08 -19.97 -20.40
C VAL A 139 6.73 -20.08 -21.10
N ASP A 140 6.72 -20.52 -22.36
CA ASP A 140 5.48 -20.85 -23.05
C ASP A 140 4.81 -22.03 -22.34
N ALA A 141 3.51 -21.98 -22.17
CA ALA A 141 2.72 -23.00 -21.49
C ALA A 141 1.79 -23.72 -22.49
N GLY A 142 1.61 -25.01 -22.27
CA GLY A 142 0.63 -25.79 -23.01
C GLY A 142 -0.79 -25.57 -22.48
N TRP A 143 -1.79 -25.66 -23.36
CA TRP A 143 -3.19 -25.59 -22.97
C TRP A 143 -3.59 -26.75 -22.03
N ASP A 144 -3.05 -27.94 -22.27
CA ASP A 144 -3.31 -29.11 -21.43
C ASP A 144 -2.77 -28.91 -20.01
N GLU A 145 -1.65 -28.18 -19.85
CA GLU A 145 -1.11 -27.81 -18.52
C GLU A 145 -2.04 -26.85 -17.79
N LEU A 146 -2.53 -25.81 -18.46
CA LEU A 146 -3.51 -24.89 -17.87
C LEU A 146 -4.81 -25.61 -17.51
N CYS A 147 -5.32 -26.47 -18.41
CA CYS A 147 -6.54 -27.25 -18.16
C CYS A 147 -6.39 -28.19 -16.96
N ALA A 148 -5.24 -28.84 -16.82
CA ALA A 148 -4.94 -29.68 -15.66
C ALA A 148 -4.92 -28.88 -14.35
N ASP A 149 -4.30 -27.70 -14.36
CA ASP A 149 -4.30 -26.80 -13.19
C ASP A 149 -5.72 -26.28 -12.87
N LEU A 150 -6.58 -26.03 -13.88
CA LEU A 150 -7.96 -25.58 -13.69
C LEU A 150 -8.88 -26.70 -13.16
N GLN A 151 -8.66 -27.95 -13.59
CA GLN A 151 -9.47 -29.12 -13.26
C GLN A 151 -8.98 -29.87 -12.01
N ASN A 152 -8.01 -29.32 -11.28
CA ASN A 152 -7.55 -29.89 -10.02
C ASN A 152 -8.76 -30.26 -9.13
N ASP A 153 -8.75 -31.47 -8.57
CA ASP A 153 -9.86 -32.08 -7.82
C ASP A 153 -10.21 -31.40 -6.49
N SER A 154 -9.42 -30.39 -6.05
CA SER A 154 -9.70 -29.67 -4.82
C SER A 154 -10.91 -28.73 -4.98
N CYS A 155 -11.62 -28.49 -3.87
CA CYS A 155 -12.81 -27.65 -3.83
C CYS A 155 -12.49 -26.19 -4.12
N ASP A 156 -13.36 -25.54 -4.90
CA ASP A 156 -13.31 -24.09 -5.10
C ASP A 156 -13.69 -23.34 -3.81
N TYR A 157 -13.02 -22.21 -3.55
CA TYR A 157 -13.43 -21.30 -2.50
C TYR A 157 -14.71 -20.55 -2.88
N GLU A 158 -15.78 -20.78 -2.14
CA GLU A 158 -17.10 -20.18 -2.40
C GLU A 158 -17.38 -18.91 -1.57
N GLY A 159 -16.49 -18.54 -0.66
CA GLY A 159 -16.63 -17.38 0.23
C GLY A 159 -16.39 -16.04 -0.47
N ASP A 160 -16.43 -14.99 0.31
CA ASP A 160 -16.04 -13.65 -0.15
C ASP A 160 -14.52 -13.52 -0.21
N ILE A 161 -13.99 -13.23 -1.41
CA ILE A 161 -12.55 -13.07 -1.59
C ILE A 161 -11.97 -11.92 -0.75
N GLU A 162 -12.75 -10.89 -0.45
CA GLU A 162 -12.30 -9.73 0.34
C GLU A 162 -11.97 -10.14 1.78
N GLU A 163 -12.66 -11.15 2.31
CA GLU A 163 -12.37 -11.72 3.64
C GLU A 163 -10.99 -12.39 3.71
N LEU A 164 -10.47 -12.85 2.56
CA LEU A 164 -9.12 -13.44 2.46
C LEU A 164 -8.01 -12.39 2.39
N PHE A 165 -8.35 -11.11 2.17
CA PHE A 165 -7.41 -10.01 2.03
C PHE A 165 -7.72 -8.90 3.04
N GLN A 166 -7.72 -9.24 4.32
CA GLN A 166 -7.97 -8.27 5.38
C GLN A 166 -6.85 -7.24 5.48
N ALA A 167 -7.23 -5.99 5.72
CA ALA A 167 -6.30 -4.87 5.78
C ALA A 167 -5.25 -5.03 6.90
N GLU A 168 -5.62 -5.69 7.99
CA GLU A 168 -4.77 -5.97 9.14
C GLU A 168 -3.52 -6.78 8.77
N TRP A 169 -3.55 -7.51 7.66
CA TRP A 169 -2.41 -8.34 7.24
C TRP A 169 -1.28 -7.54 6.61
N TYR A 170 -1.56 -6.32 6.14
CA TYR A 170 -0.56 -5.48 5.50
C TYR A 170 -0.47 -4.06 6.06
N LEU A 171 -1.35 -3.70 7.00
CA LEU A 171 -1.31 -2.42 7.71
C LEU A 171 -0.58 -2.57 9.04
N ILE A 172 0.71 -2.75 9.00
CA ILE A 172 1.50 -2.80 10.23
C ILE A 172 2.26 -1.50 10.46
N SER A 173 2.49 -1.21 11.74
CA SER A 173 3.46 -0.21 12.18
C SER A 173 4.71 -0.91 12.71
N PRO A 174 5.90 -0.67 12.14
CA PRO A 174 7.13 -1.27 12.67
C PRO A 174 7.35 -0.98 14.15
N LEU A 175 6.90 0.17 14.64
CA LEU A 175 7.06 0.61 16.02
C LEU A 175 6.02 0.03 16.98
N GLU A 176 4.79 -0.17 16.52
CA GLU A 176 3.69 -0.70 17.33
C GLU A 176 3.66 -2.25 17.29
N GLU A 177 4.02 -2.84 16.14
CA GLU A 177 4.00 -4.29 15.90
C GLU A 177 5.38 -4.82 15.45
N PRO A 178 6.45 -4.63 16.24
CA PRO A 178 7.80 -4.97 15.83
C PRO A 178 7.99 -6.45 15.50
N ASP A 179 7.28 -7.35 16.16
CA ASP A 179 7.38 -8.79 15.91
C ASP A 179 6.83 -9.16 14.53
N ARG A 180 5.69 -8.60 14.13
CA ARG A 180 5.12 -8.81 12.79
C ARG A 180 6.01 -8.21 11.71
N PHE A 181 6.56 -7.02 11.97
CA PHE A 181 7.52 -6.39 11.05
C PHE A 181 8.77 -7.28 10.85
N LEU A 182 9.35 -7.79 11.92
CA LEU A 182 10.53 -8.67 11.87
C LEU A 182 10.27 -9.99 11.15
N ARG A 183 9.06 -10.56 11.29
CA ARG A 183 8.63 -11.75 10.54
C ARG A 183 8.23 -11.44 9.11
N LYS A 184 8.24 -10.16 8.69
CA LYS A 184 7.82 -9.67 7.37
C LYS A 184 6.35 -9.98 7.03
N GLU A 185 5.50 -9.94 8.02
CA GLU A 185 4.05 -10.09 7.90
C GLU A 185 3.41 -8.78 7.46
N TYR A 186 3.88 -8.20 6.36
CA TYR A 186 3.35 -6.97 5.78
C TYR A 186 3.58 -6.91 4.27
N PHE A 187 2.82 -6.07 3.59
CA PHE A 187 3.00 -5.79 2.18
C PHE A 187 3.25 -4.30 1.94
N LEU A 188 4.17 -4.03 1.02
CA LEU A 188 4.29 -2.70 0.44
C LEU A 188 3.36 -2.57 -0.75
N THR A 189 2.68 -1.43 -0.88
CA THR A 189 1.90 -1.10 -2.08
C THR A 189 2.78 -1.08 -3.33
N SER A 190 2.16 -1.13 -4.51
CA SER A 190 2.89 -1.00 -5.77
C SER A 190 3.71 0.28 -5.82
N GLN A 191 3.14 1.40 -5.36
CA GLN A 191 3.81 2.69 -5.31
C GLN A 191 5.01 2.69 -4.35
N GLN A 192 4.84 2.17 -3.13
CA GLN A 192 5.94 2.03 -2.16
C GLN A 192 7.07 1.16 -2.71
N ARG A 193 6.75 0.03 -3.34
CA ARG A 193 7.75 -0.86 -3.96
C ARG A 193 8.50 -0.21 -5.12
N ASP A 194 7.82 0.61 -5.91
CA ASP A 194 8.47 1.31 -7.02
C ASP A 194 9.41 2.40 -6.50
N ILE A 195 9.02 3.15 -5.48
CA ILE A 195 9.89 4.14 -4.80
C ILE A 195 11.10 3.43 -4.20
N GLU A 196 10.90 2.38 -3.44
CA GLU A 196 11.96 1.58 -2.85
C GLU A 196 12.98 1.10 -3.89
N ARG A 197 12.51 0.48 -4.99
CA ARG A 197 13.37 0.00 -6.07
C ARG A 197 14.18 1.12 -6.70
N GLN A 198 13.57 2.28 -6.92
CA GLN A 198 14.25 3.44 -7.48
C GLN A 198 15.35 3.93 -6.55
N ILE A 199 15.08 4.09 -5.26
CA ILE A 199 16.06 4.50 -4.25
C ILE A 199 17.22 3.50 -4.21
N LEU A 200 16.94 2.21 -4.01
CA LEU A 200 17.97 1.17 -3.92
C LEU A 200 18.82 1.06 -5.18
N ARG A 201 18.23 1.21 -6.38
CA ARG A 201 18.95 1.19 -7.66
C ARG A 201 19.89 2.37 -7.77
N LYS A 202 19.43 3.59 -7.48
CA LYS A 202 20.23 4.82 -7.55
C LYS A 202 21.36 4.81 -6.52
N MET A 203 21.11 4.37 -5.29
CA MET A 203 22.15 4.19 -4.28
C MET A 203 23.23 3.19 -4.74
N LYS A 204 22.84 2.07 -5.36
CA LYS A 204 23.78 1.09 -5.90
C LYS A 204 24.61 1.68 -7.04
N ALA A 205 24.02 2.50 -7.90
CA ALA A 205 24.69 3.20 -8.99
C ALA A 205 25.52 4.41 -8.50
N LYS A 206 25.45 4.78 -7.22
CA LYS A 206 25.99 6.02 -6.64
C LYS A 206 25.43 7.29 -7.30
N GLU A 207 24.18 7.23 -7.76
CA GLU A 207 23.44 8.31 -8.38
C GLU A 207 22.51 8.98 -7.35
N GLY A 208 22.96 10.03 -6.72
CA GLY A 208 22.21 10.79 -5.72
C GLY A 208 22.67 10.52 -4.29
N GLN A 209 22.72 11.60 -3.53
CA GLN A 209 23.06 11.61 -2.13
C GLN A 209 21.84 11.78 -1.25
N TYR A 210 20.82 12.50 -1.73
CA TYR A 210 19.61 12.81 -0.98
C TYR A 210 18.39 12.25 -1.67
N PHE A 211 17.58 11.54 -0.88
CA PHE A 211 16.28 10.99 -1.31
C PHE A 211 15.22 11.47 -0.33
N TRP A 212 14.09 11.89 -0.84
CA TRP A 212 12.99 12.36 -0.02
C TRP A 212 11.66 11.84 -0.56
N PHE A 213 10.93 11.13 0.29
CA PHE A 213 9.56 10.77 -0.02
C PHE A 213 8.58 11.38 0.99
N SER A 214 7.56 12.02 0.47
CA SER A 214 6.50 12.65 1.23
C SER A 214 5.16 11.97 0.97
N GLY A 215 4.22 12.15 1.87
CA GLY A 215 2.87 11.63 1.70
C GLY A 215 1.99 12.01 2.87
N LEU A 216 0.68 11.90 2.68
CA LEU A 216 -0.30 12.14 3.72
C LEU A 216 -0.17 11.15 4.88
N PRO A 217 -0.71 11.46 6.06
CA PRO A 217 -0.83 10.50 7.16
C PRO A 217 -1.48 9.18 6.69
N GLY A 218 -0.96 8.06 7.17
CA GLY A 218 -1.49 6.74 6.81
C GLY A 218 -1.09 6.20 5.43
N THR A 219 -0.16 6.84 4.70
CA THR A 219 0.37 6.30 3.44
C THR A 219 1.49 5.27 3.63
N GLY A 220 1.89 4.99 4.87
CA GLY A 220 2.90 3.98 5.21
C GLY A 220 4.34 4.44 5.00
N LYS A 221 4.64 5.73 5.19
CA LYS A 221 5.99 6.32 5.11
C LYS A 221 7.00 5.58 5.99
N THR A 222 6.71 5.47 7.27
CA THR A 222 7.54 4.77 8.25
C THR A 222 7.79 3.31 7.86
N LEU A 223 6.76 2.58 7.41
CA LEU A 223 6.91 1.21 6.94
C LEU A 223 7.86 1.10 5.75
N LEU A 224 7.72 2.00 4.77
CA LEU A 224 8.62 2.07 3.61
C LEU A 224 10.05 2.37 4.03
N LEU A 225 10.26 3.36 4.93
CA LEU A 225 11.57 3.73 5.43
C LEU A 225 12.28 2.54 6.09
N TYR A 226 11.55 1.84 6.95
CA TYR A 226 12.07 0.67 7.66
C TYR A 226 12.35 -0.52 6.74
N ASP A 227 11.52 -0.76 5.72
CA ASP A 227 11.79 -1.83 4.74
C ASP A 227 13.04 -1.54 3.92
N ILE A 228 13.26 -0.27 3.54
CA ILE A 228 14.53 0.17 2.91
C ILE A 228 15.70 -0.07 3.85
N ALA A 229 15.60 0.33 5.12
CA ALA A 229 16.65 0.12 6.11
C ALA A 229 16.98 -1.37 6.29
N MET A 230 15.97 -2.24 6.38
CA MET A 230 16.13 -3.70 6.46
C MET A 230 16.88 -4.28 5.25
N LYS A 231 16.64 -3.76 4.04
CA LYS A 231 17.32 -4.21 2.83
C LYS A 231 18.77 -3.73 2.76
N LEU A 232 19.04 -2.48 3.16
CA LEU A 232 20.37 -1.92 3.21
C LEU A 232 21.23 -2.57 4.29
N SER A 233 20.65 -2.84 5.47
CA SER A 233 21.34 -3.42 6.62
C SER A 233 21.78 -4.88 6.42
N ARG A 234 21.36 -5.57 5.37
CA ARG A 234 21.81 -6.94 5.09
C ARG A 234 23.32 -7.07 4.96
N ARG A 235 24.01 -6.03 4.51
CA ARG A 235 25.44 -6.04 4.23
C ARG A 235 26.23 -4.96 4.99
N ARG A 236 25.60 -3.84 5.36
CA ARG A 236 26.26 -2.68 5.94
C ARG A 236 25.42 -2.06 7.03
N SER A 237 26.04 -1.37 7.98
CA SER A 237 25.31 -0.67 9.04
C SER A 237 24.61 0.57 8.51
N VAL A 238 23.40 0.81 8.98
CA VAL A 238 22.58 1.98 8.67
C VAL A 238 22.08 2.60 9.98
N CYS A 239 21.74 3.87 9.94
CA CYS A 239 21.17 4.59 11.07
C CYS A 239 19.74 5.04 10.73
N ILE A 240 18.79 4.82 11.62
CA ILE A 240 17.45 5.41 11.56
C ILE A 240 17.37 6.49 12.63
N ILE A 241 16.99 7.70 12.22
CA ILE A 241 16.78 8.85 13.08
C ILE A 241 15.28 9.12 13.14
N HIS A 242 14.72 9.07 14.33
CA HIS A 242 13.33 9.43 14.57
C HIS A 242 13.20 10.84 15.11
N CYS A 243 12.42 11.67 14.43
CA CYS A 243 12.11 13.02 14.90
C CYS A 243 10.83 12.99 15.75
N GLY A 244 10.91 13.60 16.95
CA GLY A 244 9.75 13.70 17.84
C GLY A 244 9.39 12.45 18.64
N GLU A 245 10.13 11.34 18.51
CA GLU A 245 9.84 10.07 19.19
C GLU A 245 10.86 9.73 20.29
N SER A 246 10.39 9.03 21.32
CA SER A 246 11.26 8.56 22.40
C SER A 246 11.80 7.15 22.14
N GLY A 247 13.03 6.86 22.59
CA GLY A 247 13.72 5.58 22.41
C GLY A 247 13.01 4.33 22.93
N LYS A 248 11.89 4.50 23.65
CA LYS A 248 11.11 3.37 24.19
C LYS A 248 10.43 2.55 23.09
N LYS A 249 10.00 3.19 21.98
CA LYS A 249 9.23 2.52 20.92
C LYS A 249 10.06 1.60 20.04
N TRP A 250 11.33 1.91 19.79
CA TRP A 250 12.18 1.06 18.94
C TRP A 250 13.13 0.13 19.70
N LYS A 251 13.00 0.05 21.03
CA LYS A 251 13.87 -0.79 21.87
C LYS A 251 13.91 -2.24 21.37
N ILE A 252 12.77 -2.85 21.10
CA ILE A 252 12.67 -4.24 20.62
C ILE A 252 13.38 -4.40 19.27
N LEU A 253 13.21 -3.44 18.37
CA LEU A 253 13.85 -3.46 17.06
C LEU A 253 15.37 -3.30 17.18
N HIS A 254 15.83 -2.40 18.02
CA HIS A 254 17.25 -2.18 18.28
C HIS A 254 17.94 -3.44 18.84
N GLU A 255 17.31 -4.14 19.75
CA GLU A 255 17.84 -5.39 20.32
C GLU A 255 17.96 -6.52 19.29
N ARG A 256 17.07 -6.55 18.28
CA ARG A 256 17.01 -7.65 17.28
C ARG A 256 17.69 -7.32 15.96
N LEU A 257 17.90 -6.07 15.63
CA LEU A 257 18.46 -5.60 14.36
C LEU A 257 19.90 -5.11 14.53
N ARG A 258 20.86 -6.03 14.47
CA ARG A 258 22.28 -5.78 14.77
C ARG A 258 23.00 -4.74 13.89
N ARG A 259 22.45 -4.39 12.73
CA ARG A 259 23.06 -3.46 11.78
C ARG A 259 22.18 -2.25 11.49
N ILE A 260 21.21 -1.99 12.36
CA ILE A 260 20.38 -0.80 12.34
C ILE A 260 20.51 -0.14 13.70
N ASP A 261 21.14 1.01 13.73
CA ASP A 261 21.17 1.84 14.92
C ASP A 261 20.04 2.84 14.88
N PHE A 262 19.47 3.10 16.04
CA PHE A 262 18.32 3.98 16.21
C PHE A 262 18.73 5.17 17.07
N LEU A 263 18.48 6.38 16.57
CA LEU A 263 18.70 7.63 17.28
C LEU A 263 17.41 8.44 17.33
N SER A 264 17.24 9.24 18.39
CA SER A 264 16.28 10.33 18.37
C SER A 264 16.93 11.59 17.80
N ASP A 265 16.10 12.52 17.31
CA ASP A 265 16.59 13.84 16.89
C ASP A 265 17.31 14.59 18.03
N THR A 266 16.96 14.32 19.30
CA THR A 266 17.63 14.93 20.48
C THR A 266 19.07 14.47 20.67
N GLN A 267 19.45 13.33 20.10
CA GLN A 267 20.82 12.76 20.16
C GLN A 267 21.72 13.25 19.03
N ILE A 268 21.19 14.06 18.10
CA ILE A 268 21.98 14.65 17.03
C ILE A 268 22.68 15.90 17.58
N GLU A 269 24.00 15.79 17.71
CA GLU A 269 24.89 16.88 18.15
C GLU A 269 26.08 16.98 17.17
N GLU A 270 26.84 18.08 17.23
CA GLU A 270 28.05 18.28 16.39
C GLU A 270 29.10 17.16 16.54
N LYS A 271 29.11 16.48 17.69
CA LYS A 271 30.04 15.39 18.00
C LYS A 271 29.54 14.01 17.61
N THR A 272 28.29 13.90 17.12
CA THR A 272 27.72 12.60 16.74
C THR A 272 28.41 12.09 15.46
N ASP A 273 29.15 11.00 15.58
CA ASP A 273 29.83 10.39 14.42
C ASP A 273 28.85 9.53 13.59
N LEU A 274 28.40 10.09 12.49
CA LEU A 274 27.50 9.43 11.52
C LEU A 274 28.24 8.91 10.29
N ARG A 275 29.57 9.05 10.20
CA ARG A 275 30.39 8.71 9.03
C ARG A 275 30.55 7.20 8.82
N SER A 276 30.34 6.43 9.86
CA SER A 276 30.47 4.96 9.81
C SER A 276 29.31 4.26 9.12
N TYR A 277 28.17 4.95 8.93
CA TYR A 277 26.98 4.36 8.33
C TYR A 277 27.04 4.40 6.79
N TYR A 278 26.47 3.36 6.20
CA TYR A 278 26.27 3.27 4.76
C TYR A 278 25.14 4.17 4.25
N ALA A 279 24.12 4.37 5.06
CA ALA A 279 23.03 5.27 4.80
C ALA A 279 22.40 5.73 6.12
N ILE A 280 21.84 6.93 6.11
CA ILE A 280 21.03 7.48 7.20
C ILE A 280 19.60 7.64 6.71
N LEU A 281 18.64 7.21 7.51
CA LEU A 281 17.23 7.30 7.23
C LEU A 281 16.59 8.17 8.31
N VAL A 282 15.89 9.24 7.91
CA VAL A 282 15.29 10.20 8.82
C VAL A 282 13.78 10.13 8.68
N ASP A 283 13.10 9.69 9.75
CA ASP A 283 11.64 9.59 9.78
C ASP A 283 11.05 10.87 10.38
N GLU A 284 9.94 11.33 9.80
CA GLU A 284 9.21 12.55 10.17
C GLU A 284 10.11 13.78 10.21
N VAL A 285 10.89 14.00 9.13
CA VAL A 285 11.91 15.09 9.06
C VAL A 285 11.31 16.48 9.23
N HIS A 286 10.03 16.68 9.01
CA HIS A 286 9.33 17.94 9.26
C HIS A 286 9.34 18.36 10.75
N LEU A 287 9.57 17.42 11.68
CA LEU A 287 9.73 17.71 13.11
C LEU A 287 11.17 18.09 13.50
N LEU A 288 12.12 18.01 12.56
CA LEU A 288 13.52 18.33 12.81
C LEU A 288 13.74 19.85 12.76
N SER A 289 14.62 20.37 13.63
CA SER A 289 15.01 21.77 13.50
C SER A 289 15.91 22.00 12.29
N THR A 290 15.85 23.23 11.71
CA THR A 290 16.68 23.62 10.55
C THR A 290 18.18 23.48 10.87
N GLU A 291 18.60 23.75 12.11
CA GLU A 291 19.97 23.62 12.57
C GLU A 291 20.45 22.16 12.54
N LYS A 292 19.63 21.23 13.03
CA LYS A 292 19.95 19.80 13.00
C LYS A 292 19.94 19.24 11.57
N LEU A 293 19.04 19.73 10.71
CA LEU A 293 19.07 19.35 9.29
C LEU A 293 20.36 19.80 8.63
N LYS A 294 20.86 21.02 8.90
CA LYS A 294 22.17 21.50 8.43
C LYS A 294 23.31 20.63 8.95
N LEU A 295 23.31 20.27 10.23
CA LEU A 295 24.31 19.35 10.80
C LEU A 295 24.35 18.01 10.05
N LEU A 296 23.20 17.45 9.69
CA LEU A 296 23.12 16.21 8.94
C LEU A 296 23.61 16.36 7.49
N THR A 297 23.37 17.49 6.85
CA THR A 297 23.63 17.66 5.41
C THR A 297 24.97 18.32 5.09
N GLU A 298 25.49 19.18 5.97
CA GLU A 298 26.69 19.97 5.70
C GLU A 298 27.95 19.47 6.43
N THR A 299 27.83 18.93 7.63
CA THR A 299 29.00 18.73 8.51
C THR A 299 29.47 17.29 8.67
N ASN A 300 28.59 16.31 8.65
CA ASN A 300 28.92 14.99 9.17
C ASN A 300 28.67 13.81 8.24
N VAL A 301 28.19 14.00 7.01
CA VAL A 301 27.66 12.89 6.25
C VAL A 301 28.26 12.77 4.86
N VAL A 302 28.98 11.66 4.63
CA VAL A 302 29.51 11.25 3.31
C VAL A 302 28.60 10.20 2.66
N CYS A 303 27.58 9.71 3.37
CA CYS A 303 26.69 8.65 2.91
C CYS A 303 25.33 9.21 2.44
N PRO A 304 24.58 8.45 1.63
CA PRO A 304 23.22 8.82 1.25
C PRO A 304 22.30 9.01 2.43
N ILE A 305 21.44 10.03 2.35
CA ILE A 305 20.38 10.28 3.34
C ILE A 305 19.02 10.12 2.68
N ILE A 306 18.12 9.41 3.37
CA ILE A 306 16.74 9.17 2.95
C ILE A 306 15.81 9.82 3.96
N PHE A 307 15.01 10.79 3.52
CA PHE A 307 14.06 11.52 4.33
C PHE A 307 12.63 11.03 4.10
N SER A 308 11.83 10.93 5.16
CA SER A 308 10.39 10.82 5.07
C SER A 308 9.72 11.99 5.79
N SER A 309 8.63 12.52 5.22
CA SER A 309 7.86 13.61 5.84
C SER A 309 6.37 13.49 5.60
N ASP A 310 5.58 14.09 6.47
CA ASP A 310 4.20 14.42 6.16
C ASP A 310 4.16 15.61 5.20
N TYR A 311 3.23 15.56 4.23
CA TYR A 311 3.13 16.61 3.22
C TYR A 311 2.30 17.80 3.70
N GLU A 312 1.26 17.54 4.50
CA GLU A 312 0.35 18.59 4.99
C GLU A 312 1.01 19.44 6.08
N ASP A 313 1.75 18.81 7.00
CA ASP A 313 2.47 19.53 8.04
C ASP A 313 3.55 20.45 7.48
N MET A 314 4.14 20.08 6.33
CA MET A 314 5.12 20.94 5.65
C MET A 314 4.49 22.18 4.99
N ILE A 315 3.25 22.10 4.53
CA ILE A 315 2.52 23.27 3.99
C ILE A 315 2.16 24.24 5.11
N ALA A 316 1.71 23.72 6.25
CA ALA A 316 1.37 24.55 7.42
C ALA A 316 2.59 25.31 7.97
N GLU A 317 3.80 24.72 7.90
CA GLU A 317 5.04 25.39 8.29
C GLU A 317 5.48 26.47 7.27
N GLU A 318 5.09 26.37 6.01
CA GLU A 318 5.41 27.39 4.99
C GLU A 318 4.85 28.78 5.33
N GLU A 319 3.74 28.83 6.05
CA GLU A 319 3.16 30.09 6.53
C GLU A 319 3.97 30.72 7.67
N LEU A 320 4.85 29.97 8.35
CA LEU A 320 5.67 30.39 9.50
C LEU A 320 7.11 30.86 9.14
N GLY A 321 7.53 30.82 7.87
CA GLY A 321 8.70 31.57 7.37
C GLY A 321 10.01 30.79 7.14
N GLU A 322 10.34 29.72 7.85
CA GLU A 322 11.50 28.84 7.57
C GLU A 322 11.06 27.36 7.53
N SER A 323 10.64 26.92 6.37
CA SER A 323 10.12 25.57 6.20
C SER A 323 11.26 24.58 5.93
N ILE A 324 11.28 23.46 6.67
CA ILE A 324 12.16 22.30 6.42
C ILE A 324 12.03 21.85 4.96
N GLY A 325 10.82 21.92 4.37
CA GLY A 325 10.58 21.59 2.97
C GLY A 325 11.43 22.39 2.01
N LYS A 326 11.46 23.72 2.18
CA LYS A 326 12.31 24.59 1.34
C LYS A 326 13.79 24.30 1.49
N THR A 327 14.20 23.93 2.69
CA THR A 327 15.60 23.55 2.94
C THR A 327 15.94 22.22 2.26
N LEU A 328 15.05 21.23 2.32
CA LEU A 328 15.21 19.97 1.60
C LEU A 328 15.25 20.15 0.08
N GLU A 329 14.35 20.96 -0.48
CA GLU A 329 14.31 21.24 -1.92
C GLU A 329 15.60 21.91 -2.46
N ARG A 330 16.33 22.62 -1.60
CA ARG A 330 17.61 23.25 -1.93
C ARG A 330 18.79 22.31 -1.88
N LEU A 331 18.64 21.10 -1.37
CA LEU A 331 19.71 20.11 -1.33
C LEU A 331 20.13 19.70 -2.75
N PRO A 332 21.44 19.60 -3.02
CA PRO A 332 21.94 19.32 -4.36
C PRO A 332 21.47 17.94 -4.85
N ALA A 333 20.88 17.91 -6.05
CA ALA A 333 20.43 16.69 -6.72
C ALA A 333 19.49 15.79 -5.88
N ILE A 334 18.68 16.39 -5.01
CA ILE A 334 17.68 15.65 -4.24
C ILE A 334 16.70 14.93 -5.16
N GLN A 335 16.40 13.69 -4.82
CA GLN A 335 15.43 12.86 -5.53
C GLN A 335 14.13 12.82 -4.74
N THR A 336 13.07 13.39 -5.28
CA THR A 336 11.77 13.49 -4.61
C THR A 336 10.79 12.45 -5.09
N PHE A 337 9.99 11.90 -4.18
CA PHE A 337 8.92 10.94 -4.45
C PHE A 337 7.70 11.30 -3.64
N ARG A 338 6.50 10.97 -4.14
CA ARG A 338 5.24 11.26 -3.45
C ARG A 338 4.42 9.99 -3.28
N LEU A 339 4.00 9.71 -2.06
CA LEU A 339 3.04 8.66 -1.72
C LEU A 339 1.63 9.27 -1.72
N THR A 340 0.75 8.72 -2.55
CA THR A 340 -0.62 9.22 -2.72
C THR A 340 -1.68 8.28 -2.18
N ASN A 341 -1.34 6.99 -2.04
CA ASN A 341 -2.30 5.98 -1.60
C ASN A 341 -2.38 5.95 -0.08
N ARG A 342 -3.50 6.38 0.48
CA ARG A 342 -3.80 6.21 1.92
C ARG A 342 -4.17 4.75 2.17
N ILE A 343 -3.38 4.05 2.97
CA ILE A 343 -3.56 2.64 3.25
C ILE A 343 -4.32 2.43 4.55
N ARG A 344 -4.01 3.21 5.59
CA ARG A 344 -4.56 3.07 6.94
C ARG A 344 -5.98 3.62 7.10
N THR A 345 -6.38 4.57 6.29
CA THR A 345 -7.72 5.18 6.36
C THR A 345 -8.64 4.46 5.40
N ASN A 346 -9.82 4.01 5.85
CA ASN A 346 -10.81 3.43 4.94
C ASN A 346 -11.29 4.47 3.91
N ALA A 347 -11.84 4.02 2.78
CA ALA A 347 -12.23 4.89 1.69
C ALA A 347 -13.31 5.91 2.09
N GLU A 348 -14.20 5.53 3.01
CA GLU A 348 -15.25 6.37 3.57
C GLU A 348 -14.66 7.53 4.38
N LEU A 349 -13.84 7.22 5.38
CA LEU A 349 -13.22 8.24 6.24
C LEU A 349 -12.25 9.13 5.44
N SER A 350 -11.50 8.56 4.49
CA SER A 350 -10.64 9.35 3.60
C SER A 350 -11.44 10.34 2.75
N SER A 351 -12.58 9.90 2.19
CA SER A 351 -13.47 10.78 1.41
C SER A 351 -14.12 11.84 2.29
N PHE A 352 -14.54 11.47 3.51
CA PHE A 352 -15.08 12.41 4.48
C PHE A 352 -14.07 13.51 4.84
N ILE A 353 -12.84 13.13 5.20
CA ILE A 353 -11.77 14.09 5.54
C ILE A 353 -11.47 15.00 4.34
N GLN A 354 -11.37 14.45 3.12
CA GLN A 354 -11.13 15.25 1.93
C GLN A 354 -12.21 16.31 1.71
N ASN A 355 -13.48 15.92 1.88
CA ASN A 355 -14.59 16.87 1.72
C ASN A 355 -14.64 17.90 2.86
N LEU A 356 -14.41 17.46 4.11
CA LEU A 356 -14.41 18.34 5.27
C LEU A 356 -13.30 19.40 5.21
N MET A 357 -12.10 18.99 4.77
CA MET A 357 -10.91 19.84 4.71
C MET A 357 -10.73 20.51 3.33
N HIS A 358 -11.71 20.40 2.43
CA HIS A 358 -11.64 20.94 1.07
C HIS A 358 -10.36 20.57 0.31
N LEU A 359 -9.78 19.40 0.59
CA LEU A 359 -8.54 18.96 -0.03
C LEU A 359 -8.74 18.66 -1.52
N PRO A 360 -7.76 18.97 -2.40
CA PRO A 360 -7.88 18.74 -3.83
C PRO A 360 -8.02 17.23 -4.13
N GLY A 361 -9.08 16.87 -4.83
CA GLY A 361 -9.38 15.50 -5.22
C GLY A 361 -10.70 15.40 -5.94
N LYS A 362 -11.01 14.21 -6.50
CA LYS A 362 -12.35 13.95 -7.03
C LYS A 362 -13.30 13.75 -5.86
N SER A 363 -14.21 14.69 -5.67
CA SER A 363 -15.33 14.56 -4.74
C SER A 363 -16.18 13.35 -5.15
N ASN A 364 -16.09 12.26 -4.43
CA ASN A 364 -17.04 11.17 -4.52
C ASN A 364 -18.14 11.46 -3.49
N HIS A 365 -19.35 11.78 -3.97
CA HIS A 365 -20.53 11.86 -3.11
C HIS A 365 -20.85 10.45 -2.58
N ARG A 366 -20.29 10.09 -1.45
CA ARG A 366 -20.57 8.84 -0.75
C ARG A 366 -21.37 9.15 0.51
N SER A 367 -22.24 8.24 0.91
CA SER A 367 -22.77 8.29 2.27
C SER A 367 -21.65 7.90 3.25
N TYR A 368 -21.72 8.44 4.47
CA TYR A 368 -20.75 8.20 5.53
C TYR A 368 -21.41 7.52 6.73
N PRO A 369 -21.81 6.23 6.62
CA PRO A 369 -22.61 5.56 7.65
C PRO A 369 -21.89 5.40 9.00
N HIS A 370 -20.55 5.48 9.00
CA HIS A 370 -19.73 5.38 10.22
C HIS A 370 -19.25 6.74 10.73
N VAL A 371 -19.71 7.84 10.15
CA VAL A 371 -19.38 9.20 10.58
C VAL A 371 -20.65 9.89 11.06
N GLU A 372 -20.65 10.30 12.31
CA GLU A 372 -21.74 11.07 12.92
C GLU A 372 -21.27 12.51 13.14
N ILE A 373 -22.08 13.47 12.68
CA ILE A 373 -21.83 14.91 12.89
C ILE A 373 -22.88 15.42 13.87
N VAL A 374 -22.43 15.92 15.02
CA VAL A 374 -23.28 16.46 16.07
C VAL A 374 -22.96 17.93 16.23
N TYR A 375 -23.98 18.78 16.14
CA TYR A 375 -23.83 20.21 16.36
C TYR A 375 -24.08 20.59 17.81
N ALA A 376 -23.22 21.45 18.36
CA ALA A 376 -23.38 22.02 19.67
C ALA A 376 -23.60 23.52 19.57
N ASN A 377 -24.47 24.09 20.41
CA ASN A 377 -24.79 25.51 20.40
C ASN A 377 -23.69 26.40 21.02
N ASN A 378 -22.81 25.80 21.80
CA ASN A 378 -21.72 26.48 22.46
C ASN A 378 -20.63 25.47 22.87
N ARG A 379 -19.45 25.99 23.20
CA ARG A 379 -18.28 25.18 23.59
C ARG A 379 -18.53 24.27 24.79
N LYS A 380 -19.26 24.75 25.80
CA LYS A 380 -19.54 23.96 27.02
C LYS A 380 -20.41 22.74 26.71
N GLU A 381 -21.38 22.90 25.83
CA GLU A 381 -22.22 21.79 25.36
C GLU A 381 -21.37 20.78 24.55
N ALA A 382 -20.49 21.25 23.68
CA ALA A 382 -19.59 20.40 22.93
C ALA A 382 -18.63 19.60 23.83
N GLU A 383 -18.04 20.23 24.85
CA GLU A 383 -17.19 19.58 25.84
C GLU A 383 -17.98 18.50 26.63
N ASN A 384 -19.22 18.78 27.01
CA ASN A 384 -20.08 17.77 27.67
C ASN A 384 -20.40 16.58 26.74
N LEU A 385 -20.64 16.84 25.46
CA LEU A 385 -20.84 15.77 24.47
C LEU A 385 -19.59 14.92 24.33
N LEU A 386 -18.40 15.54 24.25
CA LEU A 386 -17.13 14.80 24.20
C LEU A 386 -16.93 13.91 25.42
N LEU A 387 -17.20 14.41 26.62
CA LEU A 387 -17.16 13.61 27.85
C LEU A 387 -18.13 12.42 27.80
N GLY A 388 -19.33 12.64 27.25
CA GLY A 388 -20.30 11.57 27.01
C GLY A 388 -19.80 10.51 26.03
N TYR A 389 -19.12 10.89 24.97
CA TYR A 389 -18.51 9.95 24.01
C TYR A 389 -17.30 9.24 24.64
N SER A 390 -16.45 9.94 25.40
CA SER A 390 -15.30 9.32 26.10
C SER A 390 -15.78 8.25 27.09
N SER A 391 -16.88 8.46 27.81
CA SER A 391 -17.46 7.45 28.70
C SER A 391 -17.98 6.20 27.97
N ARG A 392 -18.23 6.28 26.65
CA ARG A 392 -18.62 5.19 25.75
C ARG A 392 -17.45 4.52 25.05
N GLY A 393 -16.20 4.88 25.41
CA GLY A 393 -14.99 4.31 24.83
C GLY A 393 -14.50 4.99 23.56
N TYR A 394 -14.97 6.21 23.25
CA TYR A 394 -14.38 7.02 22.19
C TYR A 394 -13.13 7.72 22.72
N LEU A 395 -12.06 7.71 21.93
CA LEU A 395 -10.87 8.48 22.24
C LEU A 395 -11.12 9.96 21.95
N ASN A 396 -10.75 10.83 22.90
CA ASN A 396 -10.81 12.27 22.73
C ASN A 396 -9.41 12.85 22.60
N LYS A 397 -9.16 13.69 21.59
CA LYS A 397 -7.86 14.31 21.35
C LYS A 397 -7.43 15.26 22.49
N GLU A 398 -8.38 15.85 23.21
CA GLU A 398 -8.09 16.78 24.30
C GLU A 398 -7.62 16.09 25.59
N GLU A 399 -7.94 14.79 25.77
CA GLU A 399 -7.50 14.00 26.93
C GLU A 399 -6.10 13.39 26.77
N ALA A 400 -5.44 13.61 25.64
CA ALA A 400 -4.04 13.27 25.42
C ALA A 400 -3.17 14.54 25.54
N PRO A 401 -2.87 15.03 26.76
CA PRO A 401 -1.96 16.15 26.94
C PRO A 401 -0.56 15.73 26.50
N GLU A 402 0.10 16.57 25.74
CA GLU A 402 1.52 16.47 25.36
C GLU A 402 1.90 15.45 24.27
N VAL A 403 1.09 15.24 23.26
CA VAL A 403 1.61 14.63 22.05
C VAL A 403 1.90 15.71 21.01
N LYS A 404 3.05 16.40 21.17
CA LYS A 404 3.68 17.18 20.09
C LYS A 404 4.20 16.28 18.95
N SER A 405 4.14 14.97 19.12
CA SER A 405 4.35 14.01 18.06
C SER A 405 3.03 13.33 17.76
N ALA A 406 2.55 13.49 16.55
CA ALA A 406 1.42 12.74 16.02
C ALA A 406 1.82 11.27 15.82
N ALA A 407 2.07 10.56 16.93
CA ALA A 407 2.06 9.12 16.90
C ALA A 407 0.65 8.71 16.47
N VAL A 408 0.49 8.35 15.21
CA VAL A 408 -0.78 7.88 14.64
C VAL A 408 -1.13 6.59 15.35
N ARG A 409 -1.97 6.69 16.39
CA ARG A 409 -2.60 5.50 17.00
C ARG A 409 -3.74 5.07 16.10
N GLU A 410 -3.83 3.79 15.82
CA GLU A 410 -5.05 3.22 15.29
C GLU A 410 -6.12 3.30 16.38
N VAL A 411 -7.24 3.94 16.05
CA VAL A 411 -8.34 4.16 16.97
C VAL A 411 -9.60 3.61 16.34
N GLU A 412 -10.28 2.70 17.02
CA GLU A 412 -11.55 2.15 16.55
C GLU A 412 -12.69 3.19 16.60
N ARG A 413 -12.67 4.05 17.63
CA ARG A 413 -13.70 5.07 17.86
C ARG A 413 -13.04 6.37 18.27
N LEU A 414 -13.29 7.43 17.50
CA LEU A 414 -12.72 8.75 17.72
C LEU A 414 -13.84 9.80 17.81
N ALA A 415 -13.79 10.67 18.79
CA ALA A 415 -14.59 11.88 18.86
C ALA A 415 -13.69 13.10 18.76
N VAL A 416 -13.99 14.03 17.87
CA VAL A 416 -13.20 15.24 17.62
C VAL A 416 -14.10 16.45 17.70
N LEU A 417 -13.68 17.47 18.44
CA LEU A 417 -14.31 18.78 18.44
C LEU A 417 -13.69 19.62 17.31
N LEU A 418 -14.53 20.14 16.43
CA LEU A 418 -14.16 21.09 15.39
C LEU A 418 -14.77 22.45 15.75
N ASP A 419 -13.96 23.49 15.73
CA ASP A 419 -14.40 24.88 15.91
C ASP A 419 -13.95 25.75 14.73
N GLU A 420 -14.20 27.04 14.78
CA GLU A 420 -13.89 28.02 13.73
C GLU A 420 -12.43 27.99 13.25
N ARG A 421 -11.52 27.42 14.01
CA ARG A 421 -10.09 27.31 13.64
C ARG A 421 -9.80 26.22 12.60
N TYR A 422 -10.80 25.38 12.29
CA TYR A 422 -10.67 24.28 11.33
C TYR A 422 -11.44 24.54 10.01
N TYR A 423 -11.98 25.76 9.83
CA TYR A 423 -12.69 26.20 8.62
C TYR A 423 -11.89 27.24 7.84
#